data_f232e76c7c8b8453f59f73c3b391bc35
#
_entry.id   f232e76c7c8b8453f59f73c3b391bc35
#
_cell.length_a   1.000
_cell.length_b   1.000
_cell.length_c   1.000
_cell.angle_alpha   90.00
_cell.angle_beta   90.00
_cell.angle_gamma   90.00
#
_symmetry.space_group_name_H-M   'P 1'
#
loop_
_entity.id
_entity.type
_entity.pdbx_description
1 polymer ?
#
loop_
_entity_poly.entity_id
_entity_poly.type
_entity_poly.pdbx_seq_one_letter_code
_entity_poly.pdbx_strand_id
1 'polypeptide(L)'
;MEIRKITEETKEEYLQVLDRDDVENIGRKYYRGLALHADPDAHVQGAMIWKLVHARKGQKTTAQITCFYAKDQEAGRVLLTQYEKEIAAEGAAGSVFQFSRDREVVGEIFEQAGFLLKEKKSRELIVTVDELSKVAGKGKPELSPNIVSIDQLMLRQFQKGIMNCLSHGLAGALEDLDTLPAGWFEPKVSCCVQSMGKVNGFLLFHETPSGKLAVKLFFACKPAGNQELLGMIRFAIMKAQENYPPQTQIVIRSYDEATDAFARKIFPNAENQLIMEATKEG
;
A
#
# COMPACT_ATOMS: atom_id res chain seq x y z
N MET A 1 21.89 24.50 -0.45
CA MET A 1 21.01 23.32 -0.28
C MET A 1 21.35 22.32 -1.37
N GLU A 2 21.51 21.05 -0.99
CA GLU A 2 21.84 19.95 -1.90
C GLU A 2 20.69 18.93 -1.91
N ILE A 3 20.31 18.48 -3.10
CA ILE A 3 19.30 17.44 -3.25
C ILE A 3 19.99 16.11 -3.56
N ARG A 4 19.63 15.07 -2.82
CA ARG A 4 20.14 13.70 -2.99
C ARG A 4 19.00 12.74 -3.26
N LYS A 5 19.27 11.71 -4.08
CA LYS A 5 18.36 10.57 -4.23
C LYS A 5 18.48 9.67 -3.01
N ILE A 6 17.34 9.24 -2.48
CA ILE A 6 17.31 8.21 -1.44
C ILE A 6 17.43 6.87 -2.17
N THR A 7 18.46 6.09 -1.83
CA THR A 7 18.75 4.78 -2.42
C THR A 7 18.57 3.67 -1.37
N GLU A 8 18.63 2.41 -1.81
CA GLU A 8 18.60 1.25 -0.90
C GLU A 8 19.70 1.32 0.18
N GLU A 9 20.87 1.84 -0.19
CA GLU A 9 22.04 1.94 0.70
C GLU A 9 21.91 3.09 1.70
N THR A 10 21.19 4.17 1.38
CA THR A 10 21.09 5.38 2.20
C THR A 10 19.75 5.55 2.91
N LYS A 11 18.76 4.74 2.60
CA LYS A 11 17.37 4.92 3.08
C LYS A 11 17.25 4.98 4.60
N GLU A 12 18.07 4.22 5.33
CA GLU A 12 18.03 4.15 6.79
C GLU A 12 18.41 5.50 7.47
N GLU A 13 19.15 6.37 6.77
CA GLU A 13 19.52 7.71 7.27
C GLU A 13 18.29 8.63 7.42
N TYR A 14 17.20 8.32 6.72
CA TYR A 14 16.00 9.14 6.66
C TYR A 14 14.86 8.69 7.59
N LEU A 15 15.05 7.61 8.36
CA LEU A 15 14.05 7.09 9.32
C LEU A 15 13.67 8.07 10.43
N GLN A 16 14.47 9.10 10.66
CA GLN A 16 14.16 10.16 11.62
C GLN A 16 13.09 11.16 11.12
N VAL A 17 12.83 11.23 9.81
CA VAL A 17 11.94 12.20 9.19
C VAL A 17 10.89 11.56 8.28
N LEU A 18 11.09 10.33 7.83
CA LEU A 18 10.18 9.57 7.00
C LEU A 18 9.61 8.35 7.75
N ASP A 19 8.41 7.97 7.40
CA ASP A 19 7.76 6.78 7.94
C ASP A 19 8.53 5.51 7.54
N ARG A 20 8.77 4.64 8.50
CA ARG A 20 9.53 3.38 8.30
C ARG A 20 8.89 2.47 7.27
N ASP A 21 7.54 2.41 7.27
CA ASP A 21 6.77 1.58 6.34
C ASP A 21 6.87 2.09 4.89
N ASP A 22 7.11 3.41 4.69
CA ASP A 22 7.37 3.99 3.38
C ASP A 22 8.82 3.81 2.94
N VAL A 23 9.77 4.02 3.87
CA VAL A 23 11.22 3.85 3.63
C VAL A 23 11.56 2.44 3.19
N GLU A 24 10.89 1.42 3.73
CA GLU A 24 11.03 0.02 3.31
C GLU A 24 10.89 -0.17 1.80
N ASN A 25 10.02 0.63 1.16
CA ASN A 25 9.73 0.48 -0.26
C ASN A 25 10.81 1.05 -1.19
N ILE A 26 11.78 1.81 -0.68
CA ILE A 26 12.92 2.29 -1.46
C ILE A 26 13.76 1.08 -1.92
N GLY A 27 14.16 1.08 -3.18
CA GLY A 27 14.79 -0.05 -3.86
C GLY A 27 13.83 -0.88 -4.70
N ARG A 28 12.52 -0.82 -4.45
CA ARG A 28 11.51 -1.46 -5.30
C ARG A 28 11.38 -0.73 -6.64
N LYS A 29 11.01 -1.46 -7.67
CA LYS A 29 11.03 -1.03 -9.09
C LYS A 29 10.41 0.35 -9.35
N TYR A 30 9.28 0.65 -8.74
CA TYR A 30 8.51 1.87 -9.02
C TYR A 30 8.64 2.95 -7.96
N TYR A 31 9.40 2.71 -6.90
CA TYR A 31 9.59 3.67 -5.81
C TYR A 31 10.82 4.54 -6.03
N ARG A 32 10.71 5.80 -5.67
CA ARG A 32 11.76 6.81 -5.74
C ARG A 32 11.74 7.64 -4.48
N GLY A 33 12.88 8.21 -4.12
CA GLY A 33 12.98 9.12 -2.99
C GLY A 33 13.97 10.24 -3.25
N LEU A 34 13.67 11.41 -2.69
CA LEU A 34 14.53 12.59 -2.68
C LEU A 34 14.68 13.10 -1.25
N ALA A 35 15.85 13.61 -0.93
CA ALA A 35 16.12 14.32 0.30
C ALA A 35 16.85 15.64 0.02
N LEU A 36 16.52 16.65 0.80
CA LEU A 36 17.12 17.99 0.77
C LEU A 36 17.96 18.18 2.01
N HIS A 37 19.23 18.53 1.83
CA HIS A 37 20.19 18.85 2.89
C HIS A 37 20.58 20.34 2.82
N ALA A 38 20.78 20.96 3.97
CA ALA A 38 21.30 22.33 4.02
C ALA A 38 22.73 22.41 3.48
N ASP A 39 23.58 21.49 3.97
CA ASP A 39 24.97 21.26 3.58
C ASP A 39 25.24 19.75 3.51
N PRO A 40 26.36 19.28 2.91
CA PRO A 40 26.64 17.86 2.75
C PRO A 40 26.59 17.01 4.04
N ASP A 41 26.94 17.61 5.17
CA ASP A 41 26.98 16.94 6.49
C ASP A 41 25.82 17.41 7.41
N ALA A 42 24.86 18.19 6.88
CA ALA A 42 23.82 18.82 7.67
C ALA A 42 22.57 17.97 7.79
N HIS A 43 21.74 18.33 8.80
CA HIS A 43 20.42 17.73 9.00
C HIS A 43 19.53 17.84 7.76
N VAL A 44 18.71 16.82 7.56
CA VAL A 44 17.70 16.77 6.51
C VAL A 44 16.70 17.93 6.68
N GLN A 45 16.55 18.75 5.64
CA GLN A 45 15.60 19.87 5.61
C GLN A 45 14.27 19.45 4.98
N GLY A 46 14.28 18.43 4.13
CA GLY A 46 13.10 17.86 3.53
C GLY A 46 13.39 16.49 2.94
N ALA A 47 12.39 15.64 2.89
CA ALA A 47 12.49 14.33 2.27
C ALA A 47 11.11 13.87 1.77
N MET A 48 11.10 13.08 0.70
CA MET A 48 9.87 12.53 0.16
C MET A 48 10.09 11.19 -0.54
N ILE A 49 9.05 10.39 -0.54
CA ILE A 49 8.99 9.13 -1.27
C ILE A 49 7.74 9.16 -2.15
N TRP A 50 7.87 8.67 -3.37
CA TRP A 50 6.74 8.46 -4.27
C TRP A 50 6.89 7.16 -5.04
N LYS A 51 5.78 6.70 -5.58
CA LYS A 51 5.76 5.60 -6.54
C LYS A 51 5.11 6.02 -7.85
N LEU A 52 5.56 5.41 -8.94
CA LEU A 52 4.90 5.52 -10.23
C LEU A 52 3.78 4.49 -10.33
N VAL A 53 2.58 4.96 -10.59
CA VAL A 53 1.40 4.13 -10.79
C VAL A 53 1.12 4.09 -12.29
N HIS A 54 1.51 2.98 -12.93
CA HIS A 54 1.24 2.78 -14.34
C HIS A 54 -0.21 2.38 -14.54
N ALA A 55 -0.89 3.12 -15.33
CA ALA A 55 -2.27 2.86 -15.62
C ALA A 55 -2.42 1.68 -16.60
N ARG A 56 -3.61 1.06 -16.61
CA ARG A 56 -3.96 0.04 -17.63
C ARG A 56 -3.75 0.60 -19.03
N LYS A 57 -3.62 -0.31 -20.02
CA LYS A 57 -3.43 0.03 -21.43
C LYS A 57 -4.35 1.18 -21.85
N GLY A 58 -3.75 2.32 -22.20
CA GLY A 58 -4.47 3.54 -22.61
C GLY A 58 -4.67 4.62 -21.53
N GLN A 59 -4.29 4.37 -20.29
CA GLN A 59 -4.26 5.38 -19.24
C GLN A 59 -2.84 5.93 -19.05
N LYS A 60 -2.72 7.15 -18.51
CA LYS A 60 -1.44 7.79 -18.28
C LYS A 60 -0.84 7.36 -16.93
N THR A 61 0.47 7.21 -16.86
CA THR A 61 1.19 7.00 -15.61
C THR A 61 0.96 8.20 -14.68
N THR A 62 0.75 7.95 -13.40
CA THR A 62 0.65 9.00 -12.36
C THR A 62 1.69 8.75 -11.27
N ALA A 63 2.16 9.81 -10.62
CA ALA A 63 3.03 9.71 -9.47
C ALA A 63 2.18 9.82 -8.19
N GLN A 64 2.30 8.86 -7.30
CA GLN A 64 1.69 8.88 -5.97
C GLN A 64 2.76 9.14 -4.93
N ILE A 65 2.73 10.32 -4.30
CA ILE A 65 3.56 10.61 -3.15
C ILE A 65 3.03 9.78 -1.98
N THR A 66 3.91 9.02 -1.32
CA THR A 66 3.55 8.16 -0.19
C THR A 66 3.97 8.76 1.13
N CYS A 67 5.11 9.48 1.15
CA CYS A 67 5.59 10.18 2.33
C CYS A 67 6.19 11.52 1.94
N PHE A 68 5.99 12.54 2.80
CA PHE A 68 6.52 13.88 2.61
C PHE A 68 6.85 14.52 3.95
N TYR A 69 8.04 15.05 4.05
CA TYR A 69 8.53 15.87 5.15
C TYR A 69 9.21 17.12 4.61
N ALA A 70 8.91 18.26 5.19
CA ALA A 70 9.66 19.49 4.98
C ALA A 70 9.72 20.25 6.31
N LYS A 71 10.89 20.78 6.64
CA LYS A 71 11.13 21.56 7.85
C LYS A 71 10.36 22.88 7.83
N ASP A 72 10.28 23.48 6.65
CA ASP A 72 9.63 24.76 6.40
C ASP A 72 9.11 24.82 4.94
N GLN A 73 8.43 25.93 4.62
CA GLN A 73 7.85 26.14 3.29
C GLN A 73 8.91 26.21 2.18
N GLU A 74 10.08 26.81 2.46
CA GLU A 74 11.16 26.93 1.46
C GLU A 74 11.73 25.55 1.11
N ALA A 75 12.00 24.72 2.12
CA ALA A 75 12.44 23.33 1.92
C ALA A 75 11.41 22.52 1.12
N GLY A 76 10.13 22.69 1.44
CA GLY A 76 9.03 22.04 0.71
C GLY A 76 8.96 22.47 -0.75
N ARG A 77 9.07 23.75 -1.02
CA ARG A 77 9.07 24.32 -2.37
C ARG A 77 10.23 23.79 -3.23
N VAL A 78 11.44 23.78 -2.66
CA VAL A 78 12.64 23.28 -3.36
C VAL A 78 12.48 21.79 -3.68
N LEU A 79 12.02 21.01 -2.71
CA LEU A 79 11.83 19.57 -2.87
C LEU A 79 10.77 19.23 -3.93
N LEU A 80 9.60 19.89 -3.89
CA LEU A 80 8.53 19.69 -4.87
C LEU A 80 8.96 20.13 -6.28
N THR A 81 9.72 21.23 -6.40
CA THR A 81 10.26 21.68 -7.70
C THR A 81 11.16 20.61 -8.35
N GLN A 82 12.01 19.94 -7.56
CA GLN A 82 12.84 18.87 -8.08
C GLN A 82 12.03 17.60 -8.38
N TYR A 83 11.09 17.25 -7.50
CA TYR A 83 10.19 16.14 -7.71
C TYR A 83 9.42 16.27 -9.03
N GLU A 84 8.88 17.45 -9.36
CA GLU A 84 8.16 17.68 -10.61
C GLU A 84 9.04 17.43 -11.85
N LYS A 85 10.31 17.78 -11.79
CA LYS A 85 11.27 17.48 -12.87
C LYS A 85 11.50 15.97 -13.02
N GLU A 86 11.66 15.26 -11.90
CA GLU A 86 11.87 13.80 -11.92
C GLU A 86 10.65 13.07 -12.51
N ILE A 87 9.43 13.40 -12.07
CA ILE A 87 8.23 12.72 -12.56
C ILE A 87 7.91 13.07 -14.02
N ALA A 88 8.20 14.29 -14.46
CA ALA A 88 8.07 14.70 -15.86
C ALA A 88 9.05 13.91 -16.75
N ALA A 89 10.30 13.72 -16.30
CA ALA A 89 11.29 12.92 -17.01
C ALA A 89 10.88 11.44 -17.12
N GLU A 90 10.10 10.91 -16.16
CA GLU A 90 9.54 9.56 -16.18
C GLU A 90 8.18 9.48 -16.90
N GLY A 91 7.69 10.58 -17.48
CA GLY A 91 6.45 10.62 -18.27
C GLY A 91 5.17 10.53 -17.46
N ALA A 92 5.19 10.89 -16.19
CA ALA A 92 3.98 10.95 -15.38
C ALA A 92 3.10 12.14 -15.80
N ALA A 93 1.81 11.89 -15.95
CA ALA A 93 0.82 12.87 -16.38
C ALA A 93 0.13 13.62 -15.21
N GLY A 94 0.60 13.40 -14.01
CA GLY A 94 0.09 14.07 -12.82
C GLY A 94 0.57 13.43 -11.54
N SER A 95 0.23 14.08 -10.45
CA SER A 95 0.62 13.69 -9.09
C SER A 95 -0.56 13.65 -8.15
N VAL A 96 -0.51 12.74 -7.18
CA VAL A 96 -1.45 12.67 -6.07
C VAL A 96 -0.70 12.46 -4.76
N PHE A 97 -1.14 13.16 -3.71
CA PHE A 97 -0.68 12.95 -2.35
C PHE A 97 -1.87 12.96 -1.39
N GLN A 98 -1.88 12.04 -0.44
CA GLN A 98 -2.89 11.96 0.60
C GLN A 98 -2.23 12.11 1.96
N PHE A 99 -2.76 13.00 2.79
CA PHE A 99 -2.20 13.30 4.10
C PHE A 99 -3.32 13.63 5.11
N SER A 100 -3.00 13.54 6.38
CA SER A 100 -3.94 13.86 7.45
C SER A 100 -4.28 15.35 7.47
N ARG A 101 -5.55 15.66 7.75
CA ARG A 101 -6.10 17.03 7.74
C ARG A 101 -5.40 17.98 8.72
N ASP A 102 -4.85 17.47 9.81
CA ASP A 102 -4.13 18.25 10.83
C ASP A 102 -2.75 18.76 10.39
N ARG A 103 -2.28 18.34 9.19
CA ARG A 103 -1.01 18.78 8.61
C ARG A 103 -1.19 20.05 7.75
N GLU A 104 -1.69 21.15 8.36
CA GLU A 104 -2.00 22.42 7.67
C GLU A 104 -0.81 22.98 6.87
N VAL A 105 0.39 23.00 7.47
CA VAL A 105 1.63 23.49 6.80
C VAL A 105 1.93 22.68 5.53
N VAL A 106 1.67 21.38 5.53
CA VAL A 106 1.83 20.55 4.33
C VAL A 106 0.82 20.96 3.26
N GLY A 107 -0.43 21.21 3.65
CA GLY A 107 -1.46 21.72 2.76
C GLY A 107 -1.03 23.01 2.05
N GLU A 108 -0.56 24.01 2.83
CA GLU A 108 -0.08 25.29 2.29
C GLU A 108 1.09 25.09 1.30
N ILE A 109 2.06 24.21 1.60
CA ILE A 109 3.18 23.92 0.69
C ILE A 109 2.67 23.38 -0.64
N PHE A 110 1.72 22.44 -0.61
CA PHE A 110 1.18 21.84 -1.82
C PHE A 110 0.31 22.81 -2.63
N GLU A 111 -0.51 23.63 -1.96
CA GLU A 111 -1.28 24.69 -2.65
C GLU A 111 -0.36 25.69 -3.36
N GLN A 112 0.68 26.20 -2.68
CA GLN A 112 1.66 27.11 -3.27
C GLN A 112 2.42 26.48 -4.44
N ALA A 113 2.61 25.15 -4.44
CA ALA A 113 3.16 24.40 -5.55
C ALA A 113 2.13 24.14 -6.69
N GLY A 114 0.90 24.64 -6.58
CA GLY A 114 -0.14 24.53 -7.59
C GLY A 114 -0.94 23.23 -7.56
N PHE A 115 -0.93 22.51 -6.45
CA PHE A 115 -1.82 21.37 -6.26
C PHE A 115 -3.22 21.83 -5.85
N LEU A 116 -4.23 21.13 -6.35
CA LEU A 116 -5.62 21.29 -5.91
C LEU A 116 -5.87 20.40 -4.69
N LEU A 117 -6.28 21.02 -3.59
CA LEU A 117 -6.63 20.30 -2.36
C LEU A 117 -8.12 20.00 -2.31
N LYS A 118 -8.45 18.74 -1.95
CA LYS A 118 -9.83 18.30 -1.69
C LYS A 118 -9.88 17.43 -0.46
N GLU A 119 -10.87 17.69 0.40
CA GLU A 119 -11.17 16.79 1.51
C GLU A 119 -11.85 15.52 0.95
N LYS A 120 -11.37 14.36 1.37
CA LYS A 120 -11.91 13.05 1.01
C LYS A 120 -12.00 12.12 2.21
N LYS A 121 -12.86 11.13 2.12
CA LYS A 121 -12.83 9.98 3.04
C LYS A 121 -11.63 9.10 2.67
N SER A 122 -10.84 8.72 3.68
CA SER A 122 -9.78 7.75 3.50
C SER A 122 -10.35 6.44 2.93
N ARG A 123 -9.67 5.88 1.95
CA ARG A 123 -9.92 4.53 1.47
C ARG A 123 -9.12 3.47 2.24
N GLU A 124 -8.41 3.91 3.25
CA GLU A 124 -7.68 3.03 4.14
C GLU A 124 -8.49 2.82 5.42
N LEU A 125 -8.67 1.56 5.79
CA LEU A 125 -9.27 1.15 7.03
C LEU A 125 -8.17 0.52 7.89
N ILE A 126 -8.09 0.97 9.14
CA ILE A 126 -7.22 0.35 10.13
C ILE A 126 -8.14 -0.34 11.15
N VAL A 127 -7.95 -1.66 11.29
CA VAL A 127 -8.66 -2.48 12.26
C VAL A 127 -7.66 -3.30 13.05
N THR A 128 -8.04 -3.76 14.24
CA THR A 128 -7.20 -4.65 15.03
C THR A 128 -7.55 -6.12 14.79
N VAL A 129 -6.65 -7.03 15.16
CA VAL A 129 -6.93 -8.47 15.15
C VAL A 129 -8.16 -8.81 16.01
N ASP A 130 -8.35 -8.13 17.14
CA ASP A 130 -9.53 -8.28 17.99
C ASP A 130 -10.82 -7.87 17.29
N GLU A 131 -10.82 -6.73 16.59
CA GLU A 131 -11.99 -6.28 15.81
C GLU A 131 -12.27 -7.21 14.64
N LEU A 132 -11.24 -7.69 13.94
CA LEU A 132 -11.37 -8.69 12.89
C LEU A 132 -12.01 -9.99 13.43
N SER A 133 -11.66 -10.38 14.64
CA SER A 133 -12.20 -11.59 15.28
C SER A 133 -13.70 -11.50 15.54
N LYS A 134 -14.22 -10.35 15.85
CA LYS A 134 -15.65 -10.11 16.09
C LYS A 134 -16.51 -10.29 14.83
N VAL A 135 -15.89 -10.14 13.65
CA VAL A 135 -16.56 -10.35 12.35
C VAL A 135 -16.74 -11.83 12.03
N ALA A 136 -15.86 -12.70 12.50
CA ALA A 136 -15.89 -14.14 12.21
C ALA A 136 -17.09 -14.89 12.80
N GLY A 137 -17.79 -14.27 13.77
CA GLY A 137 -18.89 -14.93 14.50
C GLY A 137 -18.41 -15.98 15.51
N LYS A 138 -19.33 -16.46 16.36
CA LYS A 138 -19.04 -17.49 17.36
C LYS A 138 -19.12 -18.88 16.70
N GLY A 139 -17.98 -19.44 16.32
CA GLY A 139 -17.88 -20.82 15.81
C GLY A 139 -16.54 -21.04 15.11
N LYS A 140 -15.99 -22.26 15.14
CA LYS A 140 -14.86 -22.60 14.28
C LYS A 140 -15.37 -22.65 12.85
N PRO A 141 -14.95 -21.76 11.96
CA PRO A 141 -15.39 -21.80 10.57
C PRO A 141 -14.86 -23.08 9.92
N GLU A 142 -15.74 -23.81 9.27
CA GLU A 142 -15.33 -24.89 8.38
C GLU A 142 -14.60 -24.26 7.19
N LEU A 143 -13.30 -24.46 7.11
CA LEU A 143 -12.48 -23.95 6.01
C LEU A 143 -12.67 -24.84 4.79
N SER A 144 -12.87 -24.23 3.63
CA SER A 144 -12.88 -24.96 2.37
C SER A 144 -11.52 -25.65 2.16
N PRO A 145 -11.49 -26.94 1.76
CA PRO A 145 -10.25 -27.65 1.49
C PRO A 145 -9.43 -27.01 0.34
N ASN A 146 -10.04 -26.14 -0.42
CA ASN A 146 -9.38 -25.40 -1.50
C ASN A 146 -8.57 -24.19 -0.99
N ILE A 147 -8.70 -23.83 0.29
CA ILE A 147 -7.96 -22.68 0.85
C ILE A 147 -6.75 -23.22 1.59
N VAL A 148 -5.58 -22.84 1.09
CA VAL A 148 -4.30 -23.27 1.63
C VAL A 148 -3.41 -22.08 1.95
N SER A 149 -2.53 -22.21 2.93
CA SER A 149 -1.51 -21.21 3.22
C SER A 149 -0.53 -21.07 2.05
N ILE A 150 0.00 -19.87 1.83
CA ILE A 150 0.96 -19.61 0.73
C ILE A 150 2.29 -20.37 0.90
N ASP A 151 2.67 -20.72 2.13
CA ASP A 151 3.88 -21.52 2.41
C ASP A 151 3.81 -22.95 1.83
N GLN A 152 2.61 -23.45 1.56
CA GLN A 152 2.39 -24.75 0.91
C GLN A 152 2.55 -24.70 -0.60
N LEU A 153 2.70 -23.49 -1.19
CA LEU A 153 2.87 -23.33 -2.62
C LEU A 153 4.33 -23.47 -3.04
N MET A 154 4.57 -24.21 -4.12
CA MET A 154 5.85 -24.07 -4.83
C MET A 154 5.96 -22.68 -5.42
N LEU A 155 7.18 -22.11 -5.47
CA LEU A 155 7.44 -20.79 -6.05
C LEU A 155 6.81 -20.61 -7.44
N ARG A 156 6.90 -21.63 -8.29
CA ARG A 156 6.31 -21.60 -9.65
C ARG A 156 4.77 -21.51 -9.60
N GLN A 157 4.11 -22.13 -8.63
CA GLN A 157 2.64 -22.05 -8.48
C GLN A 157 2.25 -20.65 -8.01
N PHE A 158 2.99 -20.09 -7.05
CA PHE A 158 2.80 -18.72 -6.58
C PHE A 158 2.92 -17.72 -7.74
N GLN A 159 4.04 -17.74 -8.49
CA GLN A 159 4.29 -16.83 -9.61
C GLN A 159 3.20 -16.94 -10.70
N LYS A 160 2.84 -18.18 -11.10
CA LYS A 160 1.74 -18.39 -12.07
C LYS A 160 0.40 -17.88 -11.55
N GLY A 161 0.12 -18.04 -10.26
CA GLY A 161 -1.09 -17.52 -9.62
C GLY A 161 -1.14 -16.01 -9.65
N ILE A 162 -0.05 -15.31 -9.30
CA ILE A 162 0.05 -13.85 -9.41
C ILE A 162 -0.18 -13.39 -10.85
N MET A 163 0.49 -13.99 -11.82
CA MET A 163 0.30 -13.65 -13.24
C MET A 163 -1.14 -13.89 -13.72
N ASN A 164 -1.78 -14.96 -13.24
CA ASN A 164 -3.18 -15.21 -13.52
C ASN A 164 -4.08 -14.10 -12.95
N CYS A 165 -3.87 -13.67 -11.72
CA CYS A 165 -4.59 -12.57 -11.10
C CYS A 165 -4.39 -11.26 -11.88
N LEU A 166 -3.16 -10.92 -12.24
CA LEU A 166 -2.83 -9.71 -13.01
C LEU A 166 -3.51 -9.71 -14.39
N SER A 167 -3.56 -10.85 -15.08
CA SER A 167 -4.22 -10.97 -16.39
C SER A 167 -5.74 -10.73 -16.35
N HIS A 168 -6.37 -10.88 -15.18
CA HIS A 168 -7.80 -10.61 -14.96
C HIS A 168 -8.10 -9.17 -14.55
N GLY A 169 -7.16 -8.27 -14.72
CA GLY A 169 -7.44 -6.84 -14.66
C GLY A 169 -7.16 -6.15 -13.34
N LEU A 170 -6.34 -6.75 -12.49
CA LEU A 170 -5.84 -6.12 -11.26
C LEU A 170 -4.71 -5.12 -11.51
N ALA A 171 -4.45 -4.74 -12.75
CA ALA A 171 -3.46 -3.72 -13.07
C ALA A 171 -3.78 -2.40 -12.35
N GLY A 172 -2.78 -1.70 -11.90
CA GLY A 172 -2.87 -0.39 -11.26
C GLY A 172 -2.63 -0.40 -9.75
N ALA A 173 -3.18 -1.35 -9.01
CA ALA A 173 -2.95 -1.45 -7.57
C ALA A 173 -1.73 -2.32 -7.19
N LEU A 174 -1.28 -3.15 -8.13
CA LEU A 174 -0.42 -4.31 -7.85
C LEU A 174 0.76 -4.40 -8.82
N GLU A 175 1.19 -3.27 -9.35
CA GLU A 175 2.15 -3.17 -10.46
C GLU A 175 3.50 -3.82 -10.20
N ASP A 176 3.85 -4.04 -8.96
CA ASP A 176 5.11 -4.67 -8.57
C ASP A 176 4.94 -6.02 -7.88
N LEU A 177 3.73 -6.57 -7.77
CA LEU A 177 3.53 -7.91 -7.17
C LEU A 177 4.23 -9.03 -7.92
N ASP A 178 4.38 -8.89 -9.23
CA ASP A 178 5.09 -9.84 -10.08
C ASP A 178 6.62 -9.82 -9.85
N THR A 179 7.13 -8.74 -9.26
CA THR A 179 8.56 -8.57 -8.95
C THR A 179 8.90 -8.92 -7.51
N LEU A 180 7.91 -9.04 -6.64
CA LEU A 180 8.13 -9.35 -5.22
C LEU A 180 8.36 -10.85 -5.00
N PRO A 181 9.35 -11.22 -4.19
CA PRO A 181 9.54 -12.61 -3.80
C PRO A 181 8.37 -13.09 -2.92
N ALA A 182 8.05 -14.39 -2.99
CA ALA A 182 7.00 -14.96 -2.14
C ALA A 182 7.25 -14.73 -0.64
N GLY A 183 8.51 -14.73 -0.20
CA GLY A 183 8.91 -14.47 1.18
C GLY A 183 8.72 -13.00 1.64
N TRP A 184 8.33 -12.09 0.75
CA TRP A 184 7.92 -10.74 1.14
C TRP A 184 6.53 -10.71 1.79
N PHE A 185 5.72 -11.71 1.49
CA PHE A 185 4.39 -11.84 2.08
C PHE A 185 4.45 -12.70 3.34
N GLU A 186 3.67 -12.30 4.35
CA GLU A 186 3.60 -12.98 5.64
C GLU A 186 2.82 -14.31 5.52
N PRO A 187 3.48 -15.47 5.56
CA PRO A 187 2.85 -16.75 5.30
C PRO A 187 1.88 -17.19 6.41
N LYS A 188 2.06 -16.69 7.63
CA LYS A 188 1.23 -17.07 8.78
C LYS A 188 -0.23 -16.67 8.60
N VAL A 189 -0.54 -15.63 7.81
CA VAL A 189 -1.90 -15.13 7.60
C VAL A 189 -2.30 -15.07 6.13
N SER A 190 -1.34 -15.22 5.22
CA SER A 190 -1.62 -15.21 3.79
C SER A 190 -2.08 -16.57 3.29
N CYS A 191 -3.04 -16.57 2.39
CA CYS A 191 -3.59 -17.78 1.80
C CYS A 191 -3.95 -17.62 0.34
N CYS A 192 -4.24 -18.73 -0.30
CA CYS A 192 -4.73 -18.75 -1.67
C CYS A 192 -5.88 -19.75 -1.83
N VAL A 193 -6.63 -19.60 -2.92
CA VAL A 193 -7.58 -20.59 -3.41
C VAL A 193 -6.88 -21.46 -4.44
N GLN A 194 -6.73 -22.74 -4.15
CA GLN A 194 -6.12 -23.72 -5.06
C GLN A 194 -7.16 -24.77 -5.45
N SER A 195 -7.33 -24.98 -6.75
CA SER A 195 -8.19 -26.04 -7.30
C SER A 195 -7.50 -26.73 -8.46
N MET A 196 -7.45 -28.06 -8.44
CA MET A 196 -6.80 -28.87 -9.48
C MET A 196 -5.34 -28.42 -9.79
N GLY A 197 -4.58 -28.06 -8.74
CA GLY A 197 -3.19 -27.60 -8.88
C GLY A 197 -3.02 -26.18 -9.42
N LYS A 198 -4.11 -25.45 -9.67
CA LYS A 198 -4.09 -24.05 -10.12
C LYS A 198 -4.47 -23.13 -8.97
N VAL A 199 -3.75 -22.02 -8.86
CA VAL A 199 -4.10 -20.93 -7.94
C VAL A 199 -5.04 -19.96 -8.66
N ASN A 200 -6.23 -19.77 -8.06
CA ASN A 200 -7.31 -18.96 -8.61
C ASN A 200 -7.60 -17.70 -7.79
N GLY A 201 -6.88 -17.48 -6.70
CA GLY A 201 -7.06 -16.29 -5.88
C GLY A 201 -6.06 -16.24 -4.74
N PHE A 202 -5.89 -15.07 -4.19
CA PHE A 202 -5.01 -14.80 -3.07
C PHE A 202 -5.64 -13.82 -2.08
N LEU A 203 -5.31 -14.01 -0.82
CA LEU A 203 -5.33 -12.98 0.21
C LEU A 203 -3.91 -12.89 0.78
N LEU A 204 -3.19 -11.85 0.40
CA LEU A 204 -1.78 -11.66 0.76
C LEU A 204 -1.63 -10.51 1.74
N PHE A 205 -0.93 -10.78 2.81
CA PHE A 205 -0.51 -9.79 3.80
C PHE A 205 1.00 -9.58 3.72
N HIS A 206 1.41 -8.40 4.11
CA HIS A 206 2.80 -8.06 4.38
C HIS A 206 2.89 -7.51 5.80
N GLU A 207 3.81 -8.03 6.60
CA GLU A 207 4.13 -7.45 7.89
C GLU A 207 5.09 -6.29 7.69
N THR A 208 4.62 -5.08 7.99
CA THR A 208 5.42 -3.86 7.80
C THR A 208 6.49 -3.74 8.89
N PRO A 209 7.55 -2.94 8.69
CA PRO A 209 8.56 -2.67 9.71
C PRO A 209 8.02 -2.09 11.03
N SER A 210 6.83 -1.47 11.00
CA SER A 210 6.14 -1.00 12.21
C SER A 210 5.30 -2.09 12.89
N GLY A 211 5.31 -3.32 12.38
CA GLY A 211 4.57 -4.47 12.95
C GLY A 211 3.08 -4.49 12.60
N LYS A 212 2.65 -3.74 11.57
CA LYS A 212 1.28 -3.81 11.05
C LYS A 212 1.16 -4.89 9.99
N LEU A 213 -0.01 -5.48 9.85
CA LEU A 213 -0.34 -6.40 8.76
C LEU A 213 -1.06 -5.62 7.63
N ALA A 214 -0.35 -5.33 6.55
CA ALA A 214 -0.93 -4.64 5.41
C ALA A 214 -1.48 -5.64 4.39
N VAL A 215 -2.77 -5.56 4.06
CA VAL A 215 -3.38 -6.33 2.96
C VAL A 215 -2.86 -5.79 1.63
N LYS A 216 -2.14 -6.62 0.90
CA LYS A 216 -1.52 -6.25 -0.39
C LYS A 216 -2.29 -6.77 -1.58
N LEU A 217 -2.97 -7.89 -1.43
CA LEU A 217 -3.83 -8.47 -2.46
C LEU A 217 -5.01 -9.20 -1.81
N PHE A 218 -6.21 -8.91 -2.28
CA PHE A 218 -7.40 -9.69 -2.01
C PHE A 218 -8.20 -9.85 -3.30
N PHE A 219 -8.04 -11.00 -3.94
CA PHE A 219 -8.64 -11.25 -5.23
C PHE A 219 -8.86 -12.74 -5.52
N ALA A 220 -9.93 -13.05 -6.23
CA ALA A 220 -10.16 -14.38 -6.79
C ALA A 220 -10.65 -14.30 -8.23
N CYS A 221 -10.05 -15.12 -9.11
CA CYS A 221 -10.48 -15.31 -10.50
C CYS A 221 -11.59 -16.33 -10.58
N LYS A 222 -12.45 -16.23 -11.58
CA LYS A 222 -13.39 -17.33 -11.90
C LYS A 222 -12.61 -18.62 -12.22
N PRO A 223 -13.07 -19.79 -11.77
CA PRO A 223 -14.40 -20.08 -11.20
C PRO A 223 -14.54 -19.87 -9.69
N ALA A 224 -13.52 -19.35 -8.99
CA ALA A 224 -13.63 -19.04 -7.57
C ALA A 224 -14.77 -18.05 -7.33
N GLY A 225 -15.65 -18.33 -6.40
CA GLY A 225 -16.83 -17.55 -6.10
C GLY A 225 -16.72 -16.76 -4.80
N ASN A 226 -17.84 -16.19 -4.38
CA ASN A 226 -17.91 -15.42 -3.12
C ASN A 226 -17.63 -16.32 -1.89
N GLN A 227 -17.88 -17.62 -1.96
CA GLN A 227 -17.60 -18.55 -0.86
C GLN A 227 -16.09 -18.69 -0.60
N GLU A 228 -15.29 -18.74 -1.66
CA GLU A 228 -13.83 -18.79 -1.55
C GLU A 228 -13.26 -17.49 -1.01
N LEU A 229 -13.79 -16.35 -1.44
CA LEU A 229 -13.40 -15.03 -0.89
C LEU A 229 -13.67 -14.97 0.62
N LEU A 230 -14.88 -15.36 1.06
CA LEU A 230 -15.22 -15.43 2.47
C LEU A 230 -14.37 -16.46 3.22
N GLY A 231 -14.06 -17.57 2.59
CA GLY A 231 -13.18 -18.59 3.15
C GLY A 231 -11.77 -18.09 3.39
N MET A 232 -11.19 -17.33 2.45
CA MET A 232 -9.87 -16.69 2.63
C MET A 232 -9.88 -15.70 3.80
N ILE A 233 -10.94 -14.89 3.93
CA ILE A 233 -11.10 -13.99 5.08
C ILE A 233 -11.15 -14.79 6.39
N ARG A 234 -11.93 -15.85 6.45
CA ARG A 234 -12.02 -16.71 7.65
C ARG A 234 -10.69 -17.35 8.01
N PHE A 235 -9.95 -17.82 7.00
CA PHE A 235 -8.59 -18.35 7.19
C PHE A 235 -7.69 -17.28 7.81
N ALA A 236 -7.66 -16.09 7.23
CA ALA A 236 -6.82 -14.99 7.71
C ALA A 236 -7.19 -14.57 9.14
N ILE A 237 -8.48 -14.50 9.48
CA ILE A 237 -8.96 -14.19 10.84
C ILE A 237 -8.43 -15.22 11.83
N MET A 238 -8.66 -16.53 11.54
CA MET A 238 -8.22 -17.61 12.39
C MET A 238 -6.71 -17.58 12.60
N LYS A 239 -5.97 -17.40 11.53
CA LYS A 239 -4.50 -17.37 11.56
C LYS A 239 -3.94 -16.11 12.21
N ALA A 240 -4.58 -14.98 12.04
CA ALA A 240 -4.19 -13.74 12.74
C ALA A 240 -4.38 -13.90 14.27
N GLN A 241 -5.50 -14.50 14.72
CA GLN A 241 -5.74 -14.78 16.14
C GLN A 241 -4.73 -15.76 16.74
N GLU A 242 -4.29 -16.76 15.96
CA GLU A 242 -3.31 -17.75 16.41
C GLU A 242 -1.89 -17.18 16.54
N ASN A 243 -1.53 -16.20 15.71
CA ASN A 243 -0.12 -15.80 15.52
C ASN A 243 0.20 -14.38 15.95
N TYR A 244 -0.81 -13.52 16.18
CA TYR A 244 -0.61 -12.09 16.46
C TYR A 244 -1.33 -11.64 17.71
N PRO A 245 -0.78 -10.65 18.45
CA PRO A 245 -1.46 -10.00 19.55
C PRO A 245 -2.80 -9.37 19.12
N PRO A 246 -3.81 -9.32 20.00
CA PRO A 246 -5.14 -8.75 19.70
C PRO A 246 -5.09 -7.30 19.19
N GLN A 247 -4.12 -6.50 19.67
CA GLN A 247 -3.93 -5.10 19.32
C GLN A 247 -3.15 -4.87 18.01
N THR A 248 -2.65 -5.94 17.35
CA THR A 248 -1.94 -5.81 16.07
C THR A 248 -2.86 -5.16 15.04
N GLN A 249 -2.39 -4.09 14.43
CA GLN A 249 -3.13 -3.36 13.42
C GLN A 249 -3.11 -4.08 12.07
N ILE A 250 -4.25 -4.11 11.43
CA ILE A 250 -4.42 -4.61 10.05
C ILE A 250 -4.83 -3.42 9.19
N VAL A 251 -4.05 -3.16 8.15
CA VAL A 251 -4.29 -2.06 7.21
C VAL A 251 -4.91 -2.61 5.95
N ILE A 252 -6.13 -2.16 5.64
CA ILE A 252 -6.89 -2.55 4.46
C ILE A 252 -7.05 -1.33 3.57
N ARG A 253 -6.44 -1.33 2.39
CA ARG A 253 -6.58 -0.24 1.42
C ARG A 253 -7.51 -0.66 0.29
N SER A 254 -8.57 0.11 0.10
CA SER A 254 -9.52 -0.08 -0.99
C SER A 254 -9.10 0.71 -2.23
N TYR A 255 -9.10 0.06 -3.39
CA TYR A 255 -8.66 0.67 -4.66
C TYR A 255 -9.83 1.17 -5.52
N ASP A 256 -11.04 0.71 -5.22
CA ASP A 256 -12.27 1.11 -5.91
C ASP A 256 -13.44 1.21 -4.93
N GLU A 257 -14.56 1.78 -5.39
CA GLU A 257 -15.75 1.99 -4.57
C GLU A 257 -16.41 0.66 -4.11
N ALA A 258 -16.31 -0.39 -4.91
CA ALA A 258 -16.92 -1.68 -4.58
C ALA A 258 -16.14 -2.36 -3.44
N THR A 259 -14.81 -2.35 -3.50
CA THR A 259 -13.94 -2.85 -2.41
C THR A 259 -14.06 -1.98 -1.16
N ASP A 260 -14.21 -0.67 -1.28
CA ASP A 260 -14.46 0.22 -0.13
C ASP A 260 -15.81 -0.10 0.53
N ALA A 261 -16.88 -0.19 -0.24
CA ALA A 261 -18.21 -0.54 0.27
C ALA A 261 -18.24 -1.93 0.92
N PHE A 262 -17.52 -2.90 0.35
CA PHE A 262 -17.40 -4.24 0.92
C PHE A 262 -16.64 -4.22 2.25
N ALA A 263 -15.49 -3.54 2.30
CA ALA A 263 -14.69 -3.43 3.53
C ALA A 263 -15.48 -2.75 4.65
N ARG A 264 -16.21 -1.67 4.36
CA ARG A 264 -17.06 -0.96 5.34
C ARG A 264 -18.27 -1.77 5.78
N LYS A 265 -18.79 -2.65 4.93
CA LYS A 265 -19.86 -3.58 5.33
C LYS A 265 -19.36 -4.63 6.33
N ILE A 266 -18.11 -5.05 6.18
CA ILE A 266 -17.47 -5.99 7.13
C ILE A 266 -17.10 -5.28 8.43
N PHE A 267 -16.62 -4.04 8.35
CA PHE A 267 -16.14 -3.23 9.48
C PHE A 267 -16.96 -1.93 9.62
N PRO A 268 -18.22 -2.00 10.03
CA PRO A 268 -19.11 -0.83 10.08
C PRO A 268 -18.66 0.22 11.10
N ASN A 269 -17.91 -0.17 12.10
CA ASN A 269 -17.41 0.70 13.18
C ASN A 269 -15.97 1.19 12.93
N ALA A 270 -15.32 0.79 11.82
CA ALA A 270 -14.00 1.30 11.51
C ALA A 270 -14.07 2.81 11.25
N GLU A 271 -13.19 3.55 11.90
CA GLU A 271 -13.16 5.00 11.78
C GLU A 271 -12.91 5.44 10.33
N ASN A 272 -13.80 6.32 9.86
CA ASN A 272 -13.61 7.02 8.60
C ASN A 272 -12.72 8.23 8.84
N GLN A 273 -11.42 8.09 8.66
CA GLN A 273 -10.54 9.25 8.69
C GLN A 273 -10.82 10.14 7.49
N LEU A 274 -11.04 11.43 7.76
CA LEU A 274 -11.03 12.46 6.73
C LEU A 274 -9.57 12.81 6.43
N ILE A 275 -9.23 12.79 5.14
CA ILE A 275 -7.91 13.12 4.64
C ILE A 275 -7.99 14.28 3.65
N MET A 276 -6.88 14.97 3.49
CA MET A 276 -6.66 15.88 2.38
C MET A 276 -6.02 15.13 1.22
N GLU A 277 -6.54 15.31 0.02
CA GLU A 277 -5.93 14.84 -1.22
C GLU A 277 -5.47 16.04 -2.03
N ALA A 278 -4.17 16.13 -2.25
CA ALA A 278 -3.54 17.09 -3.15
C ALA A 278 -3.36 16.44 -4.53
N THR A 279 -3.87 17.07 -5.58
CA THR A 279 -3.74 16.57 -6.96
C THR A 279 -3.18 17.66 -7.87
N LYS A 280 -2.30 17.28 -8.80
CA LYS A 280 -1.77 18.16 -9.84
C LYS A 280 -1.70 17.41 -11.14
N GLU A 281 -2.25 18.00 -12.21
CA GLU A 281 -2.06 17.50 -13.58
C GLU A 281 -0.70 17.94 -14.10
N GLY A 282 -0.03 17.05 -14.85
CA GLY A 282 1.28 17.33 -15.45
C GLY A 282 1.19 17.88 -16.87
#